data_ce61fc55fea215218b7785045ac6bb7c
#
_entry.id   ce61fc55fea215218b7785045ac6bb7c
#
_cell.length_a   1.000
_cell.length_b   1.000
_cell.length_c   1.000
_cell.angle_alpha   90.00
_cell.angle_beta   90.00
_cell.angle_gamma   90.00
#
_symmetry.space_group_name_H-M   'P 1'
#
loop_
_entity.id
_entity.type
_entity.pdbx_description
1 polymer ?
#
loop_
_entity_poly.entity_id
_entity_poly.type
_entity_poly.pdbx_seq_one_letter_code
_entity_poly.pdbx_strand_id
1 'polypeptide(L)'
;MYDEIGRLLVIGLVLSAILLFIAFYIGHTRLQKNAAFASYASRVMDFFYKPLLAVYMFFYKNPDKLHKKMADLKNNAQRKKFSKTKTRIVLAPHCMRHVECKARTTRTGIQCTSCGKCDFAELKKMSEEHGYKLYIITGSSFVKHILKHPDAKGTDGVLAIGCNYEINKGMRELKRSKIMTYGVPLLSAGCYNTHIDLEEFERQLIHLEGLNGSKS
;
A
#
# COMPACT_ATOMS: atom_id res chain seq x y z
N MET A 1 40.65 13.17 17.24
CA MET A 1 39.47 13.66 16.48
C MET A 1 39.05 12.66 15.40
N TYR A 2 39.90 12.28 14.42
CA TYR A 2 39.53 11.30 13.38
C TYR A 2 39.20 9.91 13.94
N ASP A 3 39.88 9.46 14.98
CA ASP A 3 39.68 8.18 15.62
C ASP A 3 38.33 8.10 16.35
N GLU A 4 37.90 9.18 16.99
CA GLU A 4 36.55 9.28 17.60
C GLU A 4 35.41 9.24 16.55
N ILE A 5 35.62 9.98 15.44
CA ILE A 5 34.65 9.97 14.31
C ILE A 5 34.58 8.59 13.69
N GLY A 6 35.74 7.93 13.51
CA GLY A 6 35.80 6.56 13.00
C GLY A 6 35.06 5.56 13.89
N ARG A 7 35.25 5.63 15.21
CA ARG A 7 34.53 4.81 16.20
C ARG A 7 33.02 5.04 16.17
N LEU A 8 32.58 6.30 16.12
CA LEU A 8 31.17 6.63 16.04
C LEU A 8 30.52 6.11 14.76
N LEU A 9 31.21 6.18 13.62
CA LEU A 9 30.75 5.62 12.36
C LEU A 9 30.60 4.09 12.43
N VAL A 10 31.59 3.39 12.98
CA VAL A 10 31.53 1.93 13.13
C VAL A 10 30.38 1.53 14.07
N ILE A 11 30.23 2.20 15.21
CA ILE A 11 29.14 1.94 16.16
C ILE A 11 27.78 2.19 15.47
N GLY A 12 27.62 3.30 14.74
CA GLY A 12 26.42 3.62 14.00
C GLY A 12 26.05 2.56 12.95
N LEU A 13 27.07 2.05 12.24
CA LEU A 13 26.91 1.02 11.23
C LEU A 13 26.49 -0.33 11.83
N VAL A 14 27.10 -0.72 12.95
CA VAL A 14 26.74 -1.92 13.69
C VAL A 14 25.32 -1.83 14.24
N LEU A 15 24.96 -0.71 14.88
CA LEU A 15 23.60 -0.49 15.38
C LEU A 15 22.56 -0.54 14.25
N SER A 16 22.85 0.07 13.10
CA SER A 16 21.93 0.01 11.95
C SER A 16 21.76 -1.39 11.40
N ALA A 17 22.83 -2.18 11.36
CA ALA A 17 22.77 -3.59 10.95
C ALA A 17 21.94 -4.43 11.92
N ILE A 18 22.09 -4.23 13.23
CA ILE A 18 21.31 -4.91 14.27
C ILE A 18 19.82 -4.53 14.13
N LEU A 19 19.48 -3.25 13.96
CA LEU A 19 18.12 -2.80 13.79
C LEU A 19 17.45 -3.40 12.55
N LEU A 20 18.19 -3.46 11.44
CA LEU A 20 17.72 -4.12 10.21
C LEU A 20 17.50 -5.62 10.40
N PHE A 21 18.43 -6.29 11.07
CA PHE A 21 18.29 -7.73 11.35
C PHE A 21 17.06 -8.01 12.22
N ILE A 22 16.86 -7.23 13.29
CA ILE A 22 15.68 -7.34 14.16
C ILE A 22 14.40 -7.06 13.35
N ALA A 23 14.38 -6.02 12.52
CA ALA A 23 13.23 -5.68 11.69
C ALA A 23 12.92 -6.79 10.67
N PHE A 24 13.95 -7.36 10.05
CA PHE A 24 13.80 -8.49 9.12
C PHE A 24 13.31 -9.75 9.83
N TYR A 25 13.85 -10.06 11.00
CA TYR A 25 13.42 -11.19 11.84
C TYR A 25 11.95 -11.06 12.24
N ILE A 26 11.53 -9.89 12.75
CA ILE A 26 10.13 -9.60 13.08
C ILE A 26 9.24 -9.79 11.83
N GLY A 27 9.71 -9.30 10.69
CA GLY A 27 9.01 -9.46 9.42
C GLY A 27 8.91 -10.90 8.92
N HIS A 28 9.75 -11.82 9.41
CA HIS A 28 9.74 -13.23 9.01
C HIS A 28 9.00 -14.16 9.98
N THR A 29 8.72 -13.69 11.18
CA THR A 29 8.12 -14.48 12.26
C THR A 29 6.63 -14.16 12.45
N ARG A 30 5.97 -14.91 13.36
CA ARG A 30 4.59 -14.65 13.78
C ARG A 30 4.40 -13.27 14.44
N LEU A 31 5.49 -12.62 14.88
CA LEU A 31 5.46 -11.29 15.48
C LEU A 31 4.96 -10.20 14.51
N GLN A 32 5.04 -10.44 13.20
CA GLN A 32 4.47 -9.51 12.20
C GLN A 32 2.96 -9.27 12.38
N LYS A 33 2.23 -10.21 13.01
CA LYS A 33 0.79 -10.08 13.32
C LYS A 33 0.53 -9.05 14.43
N ASN A 34 1.52 -8.75 15.27
CA ASN A 34 1.42 -7.72 16.28
C ASN A 34 1.63 -6.34 15.64
N ALA A 35 0.63 -5.46 15.74
CA ALA A 35 0.65 -4.14 15.09
C ALA A 35 1.82 -3.25 15.55
N ALA A 36 2.26 -3.36 16.81
CA ALA A 36 3.39 -2.58 17.33
C ALA A 36 4.71 -3.02 16.69
N PHE A 37 4.97 -4.33 16.65
CA PHE A 37 6.17 -4.87 16.01
C PHE A 37 6.16 -4.65 14.49
N ALA A 38 4.99 -4.83 13.83
CA ALA A 38 4.85 -4.54 12.41
C ALA A 38 5.12 -3.05 12.10
N SER A 39 4.64 -2.14 12.96
CA SER A 39 4.90 -0.70 12.84
C SER A 39 6.38 -0.35 13.01
N TYR A 40 7.07 -0.98 13.98
CA TYR A 40 8.51 -0.82 14.16
C TYR A 40 9.27 -1.31 12.92
N ALA A 41 9.06 -2.58 12.53
CA ALA A 41 9.74 -3.18 11.39
C ALA A 41 9.52 -2.38 10.10
N SER A 42 8.28 -1.96 9.82
CA SER A 42 7.97 -1.16 8.63
C SER A 42 8.68 0.20 8.62
N ARG A 43 8.85 0.86 9.79
CA ARG A 43 9.57 2.13 9.91
C ARG A 43 11.05 1.98 9.65
N VAL A 44 11.67 0.95 10.22
CA VAL A 44 13.10 0.67 10.03
C VAL A 44 13.38 0.31 8.56
N MET A 45 12.56 -0.58 7.97
CA MET A 45 12.69 -0.96 6.55
C MET A 45 12.45 0.21 5.60
N ASP A 46 11.54 1.13 5.92
CA ASP A 46 11.32 2.34 5.13
C ASP A 46 12.52 3.30 5.21
N PHE A 47 13.11 3.46 6.40
CA PHE A 47 14.27 4.33 6.61
C PHE A 47 15.48 3.82 5.83
N PHE A 48 15.73 2.51 5.90
CA PHE A 48 16.84 1.86 5.20
C PHE A 48 16.44 1.32 3.82
N TYR A 49 15.38 1.83 3.20
CA TYR A 49 14.83 1.26 1.96
C TYR A 49 15.85 1.13 0.83
N LYS A 50 16.63 2.18 0.55
CA LYS A 50 17.62 2.15 -0.54
C LYS A 50 18.73 1.14 -0.30
N PRO A 51 19.45 1.14 0.84
CA PRO A 51 20.48 0.13 1.12
C PRO A 51 19.88 -1.27 1.22
N LEU A 52 18.70 -1.44 1.82
CA LEU A 52 18.01 -2.73 1.89
C LEU A 52 17.69 -3.28 0.49
N LEU A 53 17.20 -2.42 -0.41
CA LEU A 53 16.92 -2.79 -1.79
C LEU A 53 18.20 -3.17 -2.54
N ALA A 54 19.29 -2.42 -2.38
CA ALA A 54 20.58 -2.71 -3.01
C ALA A 54 21.13 -4.08 -2.57
N VAL A 55 21.13 -4.35 -1.26
CA VAL A 55 21.55 -5.65 -0.71
C VAL A 55 20.64 -6.76 -1.20
N TYR A 56 19.33 -6.55 -1.20
CA TYR A 56 18.38 -7.55 -1.67
C TYR A 56 18.59 -7.89 -3.15
N MET A 57 18.79 -6.87 -4.02
CA MET A 57 19.04 -7.04 -5.45
C MET A 57 20.38 -7.71 -5.76
N PHE A 58 21.35 -7.62 -4.86
CA PHE A 58 22.61 -8.35 -4.99
C PHE A 58 22.39 -9.87 -4.93
N PHE A 59 21.48 -10.33 -4.05
CA PHE A 59 21.18 -11.76 -3.89
C PHE A 59 20.01 -12.23 -4.77
N TYR A 60 19.06 -11.37 -5.06
CA TYR A 60 17.81 -11.70 -5.75
C TYR A 60 17.52 -10.69 -6.87
N LYS A 61 17.33 -11.18 -8.09
CA LYS A 61 17.09 -10.32 -9.27
C LYS A 61 15.74 -9.57 -9.23
N ASN A 62 14.73 -10.11 -8.51
CA ASN A 62 13.39 -9.54 -8.48
C ASN A 62 13.03 -9.06 -7.07
N PRO A 63 12.84 -7.74 -6.87
CA PRO A 63 12.52 -7.16 -5.55
C PRO A 63 11.04 -7.32 -5.15
N ASP A 64 10.20 -7.95 -5.94
CA ASP A 64 8.75 -8.01 -5.70
C ASP A 64 8.40 -8.63 -4.34
N LYS A 65 9.08 -9.71 -3.95
CA LYS A 65 8.90 -10.34 -2.63
C LYS A 65 9.24 -9.40 -1.47
N LEU A 66 10.26 -8.54 -1.63
CA LEU A 66 10.61 -7.54 -0.64
C LEU A 66 9.50 -6.48 -0.53
N HIS A 67 9.03 -5.98 -1.68
CA HIS A 67 7.93 -5.00 -1.71
C HIS A 67 6.65 -5.57 -1.10
N LYS A 68 6.28 -6.81 -1.42
CA LYS A 68 5.16 -7.51 -0.82
C LYS A 68 5.29 -7.57 0.70
N LYS A 69 6.44 -8.02 1.20
CA LYS A 69 6.70 -8.11 2.64
C LYS A 69 6.55 -6.76 3.35
N MET A 70 7.08 -5.70 2.73
CA MET A 70 6.96 -4.33 3.26
C MET A 70 5.51 -3.83 3.25
N ALA A 71 4.74 -4.14 2.20
CA ALA A 71 3.32 -3.82 2.13
C ALA A 71 2.51 -4.57 3.19
N ASP A 72 2.74 -5.87 3.36
CA ASP A 72 2.08 -6.72 4.37
C ASP A 72 2.34 -6.21 5.81
N LEU A 73 3.59 -5.84 6.12
CA LEU A 73 3.93 -5.24 7.41
C LEU A 73 3.18 -3.93 7.66
N LYS A 74 3.07 -3.08 6.64
CA LYS A 74 2.33 -1.82 6.74
C LYS A 74 0.83 -2.05 6.90
N ASN A 75 0.26 -3.01 6.17
CA ASN A 75 -1.13 -3.43 6.33
C ASN A 75 -1.39 -3.88 7.78
N ASN A 76 -0.56 -4.76 8.32
CA ASN A 76 -0.70 -5.23 9.69
C ASN A 76 -0.56 -4.11 10.72
N ALA A 77 0.38 -3.17 10.50
CA ALA A 77 0.58 -2.02 11.38
C ALA A 77 -0.61 -1.03 11.37
N GLN A 78 -1.27 -0.88 10.23
CA GLN A 78 -2.30 0.13 10.03
C GLN A 78 -3.73 -0.43 10.09
N ARG A 79 -3.95 -1.73 9.97
CA ARG A 79 -5.26 -2.36 9.86
C ARG A 79 -6.29 -1.85 10.89
N LYS A 80 -5.95 -1.88 12.20
CA LYS A 80 -6.84 -1.39 13.26
C LYS A 80 -7.09 0.13 13.22
N LYS A 81 -6.17 0.90 12.64
CA LYS A 81 -6.35 2.35 12.49
C LYS A 81 -7.19 2.65 11.24
N PHE A 82 -6.94 1.90 10.17
CA PHE A 82 -7.69 2.00 8.93
C PHE A 82 -9.17 1.67 9.14
N SER A 83 -9.49 0.61 9.90
CA SER A 83 -10.88 0.24 10.19
C SER A 83 -11.68 1.35 10.89
N LYS A 84 -11.02 2.29 11.57
CA LYS A 84 -11.66 3.41 12.26
C LYS A 84 -11.85 4.66 11.39
N THR A 85 -11.36 4.64 10.15
CA THR A 85 -11.53 5.76 9.22
C THR A 85 -12.99 5.86 8.76
N LYS A 86 -13.42 7.08 8.46
CA LYS A 86 -14.82 7.39 8.13
C LYS A 86 -15.03 7.66 6.64
N THR A 87 -14.11 8.43 6.04
CA THR A 87 -14.19 8.81 4.62
C THR A 87 -13.12 8.05 3.85
N ARG A 88 -13.56 7.01 3.16
CA ARG A 88 -12.68 6.04 2.52
C ARG A 88 -12.76 6.11 1.01
N ILE A 89 -11.61 5.96 0.36
CA ILE A 89 -11.54 5.82 -1.09
C ILE A 89 -10.75 4.58 -1.48
N VAL A 90 -11.11 4.00 -2.62
CA VAL A 90 -10.32 2.97 -3.32
C VAL A 90 -9.56 3.65 -4.45
N LEU A 91 -8.25 3.43 -4.50
CA LEU A 91 -7.41 3.84 -5.61
C LEU A 91 -6.98 2.61 -6.38
N ALA A 92 -7.39 2.51 -7.65
CA ALA A 92 -7.06 1.38 -8.51
C ALA A 92 -6.29 1.84 -9.75
N PRO A 93 -5.28 1.05 -10.21
CA PRO A 93 -4.40 1.48 -11.30
C PRO A 93 -5.06 1.26 -12.66
N HIS A 94 -4.76 2.13 -13.61
CA HIS A 94 -5.28 2.05 -14.97
C HIS A 94 -4.86 0.78 -15.74
N CYS A 95 -3.83 0.08 -15.30
CA CYS A 95 -3.38 -1.17 -15.92
C CYS A 95 -4.40 -2.32 -15.82
N MET A 96 -5.41 -2.21 -14.95
CA MET A 96 -6.54 -3.14 -14.90
C MET A 96 -7.56 -2.92 -16.03
N ARG A 97 -7.43 -1.86 -16.82
CA ARG A 97 -8.36 -1.57 -17.92
C ARG A 97 -8.16 -2.54 -19.07
N HIS A 98 -9.29 -2.88 -19.71
CA HIS A 98 -9.26 -3.55 -21.01
C HIS A 98 -8.59 -2.64 -22.07
N VAL A 99 -7.88 -3.24 -23.01
CA VAL A 99 -7.15 -2.49 -24.07
C VAL A 99 -8.07 -1.57 -24.87
N GLU A 100 -9.28 -2.04 -25.18
CA GLU A 100 -10.29 -1.26 -25.93
C GLU A 100 -11.17 -0.36 -25.04
N CYS A 101 -10.74 -0.06 -23.82
CA CYS A 101 -11.54 0.76 -22.92
C CYS A 101 -11.72 2.19 -23.44
N LYS A 102 -12.99 2.58 -23.62
CA LYS A 102 -13.39 3.92 -24.10
C LYS A 102 -13.51 4.97 -23.01
N ALA A 103 -13.18 4.62 -21.76
CA ALA A 103 -13.27 5.53 -20.61
C ALA A 103 -12.33 6.73 -20.79
N ARG A 104 -12.84 7.92 -20.45
CA ARG A 104 -12.11 9.19 -20.61
C ARG A 104 -11.33 9.54 -19.34
N THR A 105 -10.16 10.14 -19.52
CA THR A 105 -9.37 10.70 -18.41
C THR A 105 -9.93 12.08 -18.03
N THR A 106 -10.14 12.28 -16.73
CA THR A 106 -10.62 13.54 -16.16
C THR A 106 -9.62 14.08 -15.13
N ARG A 107 -9.92 15.21 -14.51
CA ARG A 107 -9.09 15.77 -13.43
C ARG A 107 -9.06 14.88 -12.17
N THR A 108 -10.06 14.04 -11.98
CA THR A 108 -10.17 13.10 -10.83
C THR A 108 -9.79 11.67 -11.17
N GLY A 109 -9.16 11.44 -12.32
CA GLY A 109 -8.79 10.13 -12.79
C GLY A 109 -9.63 9.67 -13.99
N ILE A 110 -9.66 8.38 -14.24
CA ILE A 110 -10.37 7.80 -15.36
C ILE A 110 -11.80 7.49 -14.96
N GLN A 111 -12.77 7.97 -15.71
CA GLN A 111 -14.20 7.72 -15.47
C GLN A 111 -14.60 6.39 -16.11
N CYS A 112 -14.86 5.37 -15.28
CA CYS A 112 -15.32 4.07 -15.72
C CYS A 112 -16.76 4.16 -16.28
N THR A 113 -16.98 3.58 -17.46
CA THR A 113 -18.31 3.48 -18.10
C THR A 113 -19.06 2.22 -17.72
N SER A 114 -18.51 1.39 -16.84
CA SER A 114 -19.07 0.11 -16.38
C SER A 114 -19.49 -0.81 -17.53
N CYS A 115 -18.65 -0.88 -18.57
CA CYS A 115 -18.95 -1.64 -19.80
C CYS A 115 -18.79 -3.17 -19.66
N GLY A 116 -18.38 -3.69 -18.50
CA GLY A 116 -18.21 -5.12 -18.21
C GLY A 116 -17.01 -5.80 -18.86
N LYS A 117 -16.14 -5.06 -19.56
CA LYS A 117 -14.96 -5.64 -20.25
C LYS A 117 -13.75 -5.90 -19.32
N CYS A 118 -13.80 -5.46 -18.06
CA CYS A 118 -12.73 -5.64 -17.05
C CYS A 118 -13.34 -5.55 -15.66
N ASP A 119 -12.54 -5.86 -14.63
CA ASP A 119 -12.96 -5.97 -13.23
C ASP A 119 -13.51 -4.65 -12.63
N PHE A 120 -13.34 -3.51 -13.29
CA PHE A 120 -13.75 -2.21 -12.75
C PHE A 120 -15.25 -2.05 -12.52
N ALA A 121 -16.10 -2.73 -13.29
CA ALA A 121 -17.54 -2.65 -13.08
C ALA A 121 -17.94 -3.27 -11.74
N GLU A 122 -17.44 -4.46 -11.43
CA GLU A 122 -17.68 -5.17 -10.18
C GLU A 122 -16.94 -4.50 -9.01
N LEU A 123 -15.67 -4.12 -9.23
CA LEU A 123 -14.88 -3.43 -8.23
C LEU A 123 -15.54 -2.13 -7.78
N LYS A 124 -16.15 -1.38 -8.72
CA LYS A 124 -16.89 -0.16 -8.41
C LYS A 124 -18.12 -0.47 -7.57
N LYS A 125 -18.92 -1.47 -7.97
CA LYS A 125 -20.13 -1.89 -7.25
C LYS A 125 -19.78 -2.30 -5.81
N MET A 126 -18.83 -3.23 -5.63
CA MET A 126 -18.36 -3.67 -4.30
C MET A 126 -17.86 -2.51 -3.46
N SER A 127 -17.06 -1.60 -4.04
CA SER A 127 -16.54 -0.44 -3.31
C SER A 127 -17.66 0.46 -2.80
N GLU A 128 -18.64 0.76 -3.63
CA GLU A 128 -19.78 1.63 -3.28
C GLU A 128 -20.69 0.98 -2.23
N GLU A 129 -20.95 -0.33 -2.31
CA GLU A 129 -21.70 -1.11 -1.32
C GLU A 129 -21.08 -1.05 0.08
N HIS A 130 -19.76 -0.99 0.16
CA HIS A 130 -19.00 -0.85 1.39
C HIS A 130 -18.65 0.61 1.76
N GLY A 131 -19.26 1.59 1.11
CA GLY A 131 -19.09 3.02 1.43
C GLY A 131 -17.74 3.62 0.99
N TYR A 132 -17.07 3.01 0.02
CA TYR A 132 -15.85 3.55 -0.59
C TYR A 132 -16.15 4.20 -1.94
N LYS A 133 -15.47 5.30 -2.24
CA LYS A 133 -15.49 5.91 -3.57
C LYS A 133 -14.28 5.44 -4.38
N LEU A 134 -14.54 4.84 -5.55
CA LEU A 134 -13.49 4.34 -6.44
C LEU A 134 -12.91 5.46 -7.33
N TYR A 135 -11.58 5.54 -7.38
CA TYR A 135 -10.83 6.36 -8.35
C TYR A 135 -9.85 5.51 -9.13
N ILE A 136 -9.85 5.63 -10.45
CA ILE A 136 -8.92 4.95 -11.34
C ILE A 136 -7.79 5.92 -11.70
N ILE A 137 -6.57 5.58 -11.31
CA ILE A 137 -5.40 6.46 -11.40
C ILE A 137 -4.38 5.95 -12.41
N THR A 138 -3.63 6.88 -13.00
CA THR A 138 -2.54 6.58 -13.95
C THR A 138 -1.21 6.28 -13.28
N GLY A 139 -1.10 6.43 -11.97
CA GLY A 139 0.10 6.16 -11.18
C GLY A 139 0.04 6.79 -9.79
N SER A 140 0.94 6.36 -8.90
CA SER A 140 0.98 6.82 -7.51
C SER A 140 1.18 8.34 -7.36
N SER A 141 1.85 8.99 -8.30
CA SER A 141 2.00 10.46 -8.33
C SER A 141 0.67 11.21 -8.40
N PHE A 142 -0.36 10.59 -9.00
CA PHE A 142 -1.68 11.18 -9.15
C PHE A 142 -2.50 11.19 -7.84
N VAL A 143 -2.12 10.36 -6.87
CA VAL A 143 -2.80 10.24 -5.57
C VAL A 143 -2.91 11.58 -4.86
N LYS A 144 -1.80 12.35 -4.81
CA LYS A 144 -1.79 13.67 -4.18
C LYS A 144 -2.73 14.68 -4.86
N HIS A 145 -2.92 14.52 -6.16
CA HIS A 145 -3.85 15.35 -6.92
C HIS A 145 -5.30 15.04 -6.56
N ILE A 146 -5.66 13.74 -6.49
CA ILE A 146 -6.99 13.31 -6.07
C ILE A 146 -7.31 13.80 -4.65
N LEU A 147 -6.39 13.59 -3.70
CA LEU A 147 -6.60 13.96 -2.30
C LEU A 147 -6.78 15.48 -2.07
N LYS A 148 -6.34 16.30 -3.02
CA LYS A 148 -6.57 17.75 -3.00
C LYS A 148 -7.89 18.16 -3.68
N HIS A 149 -8.52 17.25 -4.42
CA HIS A 149 -9.75 17.55 -5.13
C HIS A 149 -10.94 17.66 -4.16
N PRO A 150 -11.90 18.58 -4.37
CA PRO A 150 -13.08 18.75 -3.51
C PRO A 150 -13.84 17.45 -3.24
N ASP A 151 -13.97 16.58 -4.26
CA ASP A 151 -14.69 15.29 -4.19
C ASP A 151 -14.04 14.25 -3.26
N ALA A 152 -12.75 14.41 -2.95
CA ALA A 152 -11.99 13.57 -2.04
C ALA A 152 -11.59 14.32 -0.75
N LYS A 153 -12.15 15.52 -0.54
CA LYS A 153 -11.88 16.32 0.66
C LYS A 153 -12.36 15.57 1.91
N GLY A 154 -11.52 15.54 2.92
CA GLY A 154 -11.83 14.84 4.18
C GLY A 154 -11.51 13.35 4.16
N THR A 155 -10.94 12.81 3.07
CA THR A 155 -10.47 11.41 3.03
C THR A 155 -9.45 11.17 4.14
N ASP A 156 -9.74 10.19 4.99
CA ASP A 156 -8.88 9.74 6.09
C ASP A 156 -8.41 8.28 5.90
N GLY A 157 -9.02 7.54 4.95
CA GLY A 157 -8.67 6.18 4.57
C GLY A 157 -8.49 5.99 3.06
N VAL A 158 -7.35 5.40 2.65
CA VAL A 158 -7.05 5.05 1.25
C VAL A 158 -6.76 3.56 1.15
N LEU A 159 -7.63 2.82 0.47
CA LEU A 159 -7.38 1.44 0.06
C LEU A 159 -6.75 1.47 -1.33
N ALA A 160 -5.49 1.07 -1.43
CA ALA A 160 -4.72 1.12 -2.66
C ALA A 160 -4.63 -0.26 -3.30
N ILE A 161 -5.12 -0.40 -4.53
CA ILE A 161 -4.92 -1.58 -5.39
C ILE A 161 -3.73 -1.30 -6.29
N GLY A 162 -2.85 -2.29 -6.49
CA GLY A 162 -1.70 -2.15 -7.37
C GLY A 162 -0.71 -3.30 -7.29
N CYS A 163 0.38 -3.21 -8.04
CA CYS A 163 1.49 -4.13 -7.83
C CYS A 163 2.21 -3.83 -6.50
N ASN A 164 2.90 -4.81 -5.95
CA ASN A 164 3.57 -4.70 -4.64
C ASN A 164 4.48 -3.48 -4.53
N TYR A 165 5.16 -3.11 -5.62
CA TYR A 165 6.01 -1.92 -5.69
C TYR A 165 5.21 -0.62 -5.51
N GLU A 166 4.14 -0.43 -6.30
CA GLU A 166 3.33 0.80 -6.25
C GLU A 166 2.58 0.93 -4.92
N ILE A 167 2.06 -0.17 -4.37
CA ILE A 167 1.45 -0.18 -3.02
C ILE A 167 2.49 0.27 -1.99
N ASN A 168 3.65 -0.38 -1.95
CA ASN A 168 4.70 -0.05 -0.97
C ASN A 168 5.17 1.40 -1.11
N LYS A 169 5.31 1.91 -2.33
CA LYS A 169 5.68 3.29 -2.64
C LYS A 169 4.59 4.27 -2.19
N GLY A 170 3.34 4.04 -2.58
CA GLY A 170 2.21 4.90 -2.21
C GLY A 170 2.01 4.99 -0.69
N MET A 171 2.07 3.85 0.02
CA MET A 171 1.98 3.82 1.48
C MET A 171 3.12 4.59 2.15
N ARG A 172 4.33 4.58 1.57
CA ARG A 172 5.48 5.34 2.07
C ARG A 172 5.33 6.84 1.81
N GLU A 173 4.82 7.22 0.65
CA GLU A 173 4.58 8.63 0.29
C GLU A 173 3.48 9.27 1.16
N LEU A 174 2.42 8.52 1.45
CA LEU A 174 1.31 8.98 2.29
C LEU A 174 1.60 8.90 3.80
N LYS A 175 2.73 8.32 4.21
CA LYS A 175 3.08 8.17 5.64
C LYS A 175 3.12 9.49 6.41
N ARG A 176 3.45 10.60 5.75
CA ARG A 176 3.51 11.94 6.37
C ARG A 176 2.13 12.63 6.43
N SER A 177 1.15 12.10 5.72
CA SER A 177 -0.23 12.57 5.81
C SER A 177 -0.93 11.90 7.01
N LYS A 178 -2.04 12.47 7.45
CA LYS A 178 -2.89 11.85 8.48
C LYS A 178 -3.78 10.72 7.92
N ILE A 179 -3.57 10.33 6.66
CA ILE A 179 -4.38 9.35 5.93
C ILE A 179 -3.88 7.95 6.25
N MET A 180 -4.79 7.09 6.68
CA MET A 180 -4.50 5.67 6.85
C MET A 180 -4.52 4.96 5.51
N THR A 181 -3.59 4.03 5.30
CA THR A 181 -3.46 3.32 4.02
C THR A 181 -3.56 1.82 4.22
N TYR A 182 -4.22 1.15 3.28
CA TYR A 182 -4.28 -0.30 3.20
C TYR A 182 -4.06 -0.74 1.75
N GLY A 183 -3.23 -1.74 1.51
CA GLY A 183 -2.86 -2.19 0.17
C GLY A 183 -3.44 -3.57 -0.16
N VAL A 184 -4.07 -3.70 -1.33
CA VAL A 184 -4.53 -4.97 -1.89
C VAL A 184 -3.77 -5.24 -3.19
N PRO A 185 -2.95 -6.31 -3.26
CA PRO A 185 -2.13 -6.56 -4.42
C PRO A 185 -2.94 -7.10 -5.60
N LEU A 186 -2.50 -6.76 -6.81
CA LEU A 186 -2.95 -7.39 -8.04
C LEU A 186 -2.45 -8.85 -8.11
N LEU A 187 -3.16 -9.70 -8.83
CA LEU A 187 -2.79 -11.10 -9.07
C LEU A 187 -1.47 -11.21 -9.84
N SER A 188 -1.22 -10.28 -10.74
CA SER A 188 0.02 -10.21 -11.52
C SER A 188 0.46 -8.77 -11.75
N ALA A 189 1.77 -8.54 -11.82
CA ALA A 189 2.32 -7.27 -12.28
C ALA A 189 2.27 -7.23 -13.82
N GLY A 190 1.76 -6.12 -14.36
CA GLY A 190 1.63 -5.92 -15.81
C GLY A 190 1.21 -4.48 -16.14
N CYS A 191 1.23 -4.14 -17.45
CA CYS A 191 0.84 -2.80 -17.91
C CYS A 191 -0.58 -2.74 -18.47
N TYR A 192 -1.21 -3.89 -18.78
CA TYR A 192 -2.55 -4.03 -19.34
C TYR A 192 -3.23 -5.28 -18.80
N ASN A 193 -4.57 -5.28 -18.80
CA ASN A 193 -5.40 -6.44 -18.43
C ASN A 193 -4.92 -7.15 -17.17
N THR A 194 -4.48 -6.37 -16.20
CA THR A 194 -4.14 -6.93 -14.89
C THR A 194 -5.43 -7.12 -14.10
N HIS A 195 -5.48 -8.16 -13.31
CA HIS A 195 -6.66 -8.55 -12.55
C HIS A 195 -6.42 -8.49 -11.06
N ILE A 196 -7.51 -8.29 -10.32
CA ILE A 196 -7.54 -8.43 -8.87
C ILE A 196 -8.36 -9.69 -8.54
N ASP A 197 -8.04 -10.31 -7.42
CA ASP A 197 -8.91 -11.31 -6.83
C ASP A 197 -10.10 -10.59 -6.18
N LEU A 198 -11.25 -10.60 -6.86
CA LEU A 198 -12.46 -9.90 -6.40
C LEU A 198 -13.01 -10.49 -5.11
N GLU A 199 -12.95 -11.83 -4.95
CA GLU A 199 -13.39 -12.49 -3.71
C GLU A 199 -12.51 -12.11 -2.53
N GLU A 200 -11.18 -12.07 -2.75
CA GLU A 200 -10.25 -11.64 -1.72
C GLU A 200 -10.43 -10.16 -1.41
N PHE A 201 -10.69 -9.33 -2.42
CA PHE A 201 -10.98 -7.91 -2.23
C PHE A 201 -12.21 -7.69 -1.35
N GLU A 202 -13.31 -8.39 -1.62
CA GLU A 202 -14.54 -8.34 -0.82
C GLU A 202 -14.31 -8.83 0.60
N ARG A 203 -13.61 -9.95 0.78
CA ARG A 203 -13.19 -10.44 2.11
C ARG A 203 -12.40 -9.42 2.90
N GLN A 204 -11.50 -8.67 2.24
CA GLN A 204 -10.73 -7.60 2.89
C GLN A 204 -11.64 -6.43 3.31
N LEU A 205 -12.60 -6.01 2.49
CA LEU A 205 -13.56 -4.97 2.84
C LEU A 205 -14.37 -5.37 4.08
N ILE A 206 -14.99 -6.56 4.07
CA ILE A 206 -15.78 -7.11 5.19
C ILE A 206 -14.90 -7.19 6.47
N HIS A 207 -13.67 -7.70 6.33
CA HIS A 207 -12.75 -7.80 7.47
C HIS A 207 -12.40 -6.44 8.08
N LEU A 208 -12.17 -5.43 7.24
CA LEU A 208 -11.86 -4.07 7.69
C LEU A 208 -13.06 -3.40 8.38
N GLU A 209 -14.29 -3.76 7.99
CA GLU A 209 -15.52 -3.28 8.64
C GLU A 209 -15.80 -4.01 9.96
N GLY A 210 -15.67 -5.33 9.97
CA GLY A 210 -15.91 -6.15 11.17
C GLY A 210 -15.03 -5.78 12.36
N LEU A 211 -13.82 -5.25 12.11
CA LEU A 211 -12.95 -4.71 13.14
C LEU A 211 -13.51 -3.43 13.81
N ASN A 212 -14.47 -2.75 13.17
CA ASN A 212 -15.16 -1.58 13.72
C ASN A 212 -16.33 -1.99 14.64
N GLY A 213 -17.03 -3.09 14.31
CA GLY A 213 -18.20 -3.56 15.04
C GLY A 213 -17.91 -4.28 16.37
N SER A 214 -16.65 -4.67 16.63
CA SER A 214 -16.29 -5.42 17.83
C SER A 214 -16.04 -4.55 19.08
N LYS A 215 -16.52 -3.31 19.10
CA LYS A 215 -16.49 -2.36 20.25
C LYS A 215 -17.81 -1.64 20.41
N SER A 216 -18.91 -2.37 20.52
CA SER A 216 -20.13 -1.87 21.16
C SER A 216 -20.36 -2.69 22.43
#